data_a3240bc22ad55e5c7d2e58d5433b64a1
#
_entry.id   a3240bc22ad55e5c7d2e58d5433b64a1
#
_cell.length_a   1.000
_cell.length_b   1.000
_cell.length_c   1.000
_cell.angle_alpha   90.00
_cell.angle_beta   90.00
_cell.angle_gamma   90.00
#
_symmetry.space_group_name_H-M   'P 1'
#
loop_
_entity.id
_entity.type
_entity.pdbx_description
1 polymer ?
#
loop_
_entity_poly.entity_id
_entity_poly.type
_entity_poly.pdbx_seq_one_letter_code
_entity_poly.pdbx_strand_id
1 'polypeptide(L)' 'SYEPLIASLAIDCGVKVNILGADTRNIDGKAFGTMLLLLPDDPNEAAKALSYIRSQPNITAEEVEYHA' A
#
# COMPACT_ATOMS: atom_id res chain seq x y z
N SER A 1 -9.25 13.08 3.98
CA SER A 1 -9.79 11.85 3.40
C SER A 1 -8.64 11.04 2.82
N TYR A 2 -8.75 9.74 2.94
CA TYR A 2 -7.79 8.84 2.34
C TYR A 2 -8.14 8.63 0.89
N GLU A 3 -7.17 8.81 0.03
CA GLU A 3 -7.29 8.30 -1.31
C GLU A 3 -7.45 6.78 -1.20
N PRO A 4 -8.34 6.18 -1.97
CA PRO A 4 -8.49 4.72 -1.93
C PRO A 4 -7.30 4.07 -2.63
N LEU A 5 -6.19 3.98 -1.93
CA LEU A 5 -4.91 3.53 -2.47
C LEU A 5 -5.01 2.17 -3.18
N ILE A 6 -5.71 1.24 -2.56
CA ILE A 6 -5.83 -0.10 -3.12
C ILE A 6 -6.61 -0.08 -4.44
N ALA A 7 -7.70 0.69 -4.47
CA ALA A 7 -8.48 0.84 -5.69
C ALA A 7 -7.67 1.55 -6.78
N SER A 8 -6.91 2.57 -6.40
CA SER A 8 -6.05 3.29 -7.33
C SER A 8 -4.96 2.40 -7.92
N LEU A 9 -4.38 1.53 -7.10
CA LEU A 9 -3.41 0.55 -7.60
C LEU A 9 -4.04 -0.36 -8.67
N ALA A 10 -5.25 -0.82 -8.41
CA ALA A 10 -5.93 -1.69 -9.37
C ALA A 10 -6.29 -0.96 -10.65
N ILE A 11 -6.79 0.25 -10.54
CA ILE A 11 -7.29 1.02 -11.70
C ILE A 11 -6.13 1.63 -12.49
N ASP A 12 -5.20 2.31 -11.82
CA ASP A 12 -4.16 3.08 -12.49
C ASP A 12 -2.97 2.22 -12.90
N CYS A 13 -2.62 1.23 -12.09
CA CYS A 13 -1.47 0.37 -12.35
C CYS A 13 -1.85 -1.02 -12.84
N GLY A 14 -3.12 -1.40 -12.70
CA GLY A 14 -3.56 -2.74 -13.04
C GLY A 14 -3.01 -3.81 -12.10
N VAL A 15 -2.64 -3.44 -10.88
CA VAL A 15 -2.02 -4.34 -9.92
C VAL A 15 -2.99 -4.65 -8.80
N LYS A 16 -3.15 -5.94 -8.50
CA LYS A 16 -3.95 -6.40 -7.38
C LYS A 16 -3.05 -6.71 -6.20
N VAL A 17 -3.40 -6.21 -5.03
CA VAL A 17 -2.65 -6.48 -3.80
C VAL A 17 -3.61 -7.01 -2.75
N ASN A 18 -3.08 -7.82 -1.83
CA ASN A 18 -3.85 -8.30 -0.69
C ASN A 18 -3.48 -7.52 0.54
N ILE A 19 -4.47 -7.17 1.34
CA ILE A 19 -4.25 -6.54 2.63
C ILE A 19 -4.11 -7.65 3.66
N LEU A 20 -2.92 -7.75 4.25
CA LEU A 20 -2.66 -8.74 5.29
C LEU A 20 -3.01 -8.21 6.67
N GLY A 21 -2.92 -6.91 6.85
CA GLY A 21 -3.28 -6.27 8.10
C GLY A 21 -3.37 -4.77 7.93
N ALA A 22 -4.14 -4.14 8.80
CA ALA A 22 -4.29 -2.70 8.79
C ALA A 22 -4.57 -2.21 10.21
N ASP A 23 -4.00 -1.07 10.56
CA ASP A 23 -4.20 -0.44 11.85
C ASP A 23 -4.34 1.05 11.62
N THR A 24 -5.43 1.61 12.11
CA THR A 24 -5.73 3.03 11.93
C THR A 24 -5.89 3.68 13.29
N ARG A 25 -5.27 4.83 13.47
CA ARG A 25 -5.35 5.63 14.70
C ARG A 25 -5.78 7.03 14.37
N ASN A 26 -6.52 7.63 15.28
CA ASN A 26 -6.89 9.03 15.22
C ASN A 26 -6.15 9.79 16.31
N ILE A 27 -5.28 10.71 15.92
CA ILE A 27 -4.48 11.50 16.83
C ILE A 27 -4.73 12.97 16.51
N ASP A 28 -5.24 13.72 17.48
CA ASP A 28 -5.53 15.16 17.33
C ASP A 28 -6.39 15.48 16.10
N GLY A 29 -7.39 14.65 15.83
CA GLY A 29 -8.27 14.84 14.70
C GLY A 29 -7.70 14.42 13.36
N LYS A 30 -6.48 13.88 13.35
CA LYS A 30 -5.86 13.37 12.14
C LYS A 30 -5.81 11.85 12.17
N ALA A 31 -6.10 11.25 11.06
CA ALA A 31 -6.04 9.81 10.95
C ALA A 31 -4.63 9.38 10.50
N PHE A 32 -4.08 8.42 11.21
CA PHE A 32 -2.81 7.79 10.88
C PHE A 32 -3.04 6.29 10.78
N GLY A 33 -2.30 5.65 9.90
CA GLY A 33 -2.46 4.22 9.76
C GLY A 33 -1.26 3.54 9.14
N THR A 34 -1.16 2.25 9.40
CA THR A 34 -0.21 1.38 8.72
C THR A 34 -0.97 0.23 8.10
N MET A 35 -0.48 -0.22 6.95
CA MET A 35 -1.02 -1.38 6.28
C MET A 35 0.12 -2.31 5.91
N LEU A 36 -0.13 -3.60 6.06
CA LEU A 36 0.77 -4.63 5.57
C LEU A 36 0.13 -5.22 4.32
N LEU A 37 0.81 -5.07 3.20
CA LEU A 37 0.28 -5.50 1.91
C LEU A 37 1.14 -6.61 1.34
N LEU A 38 0.48 -7.58 0.72
CA LEU A 38 1.17 -8.60 -0.06
C LEU A 38 1.12 -8.20 -1.53
N LEU A 39 2.29 -7.95 -2.10
CA LEU A 39 2.41 -7.57 -3.49
C LEU A 39 2.37 -8.81 -4.39
N PRO A 40 2.11 -8.63 -5.70
CA PRO A 40 2.15 -9.76 -6.62
C PRO A 40 3.50 -10.45 -6.67
N ASP A 41 3.50 -11.72 -7.02
CA ASP A 41 4.73 -12.51 -7.15
C ASP A 41 5.58 -12.05 -8.32
N ASP A 42 4.97 -11.55 -9.38
CA ASP A 42 5.71 -11.05 -10.54
C ASP A 42 6.54 -9.83 -10.14
N PRO A 43 7.89 -9.89 -10.31
CA PRO A 43 8.74 -8.77 -9.89
C PRO A 43 8.41 -7.44 -10.58
N ASN A 44 7.99 -7.49 -11.83
CA ASN A 44 7.66 -6.26 -12.56
C ASN A 44 6.38 -5.62 -12.01
N GLU A 45 5.39 -6.44 -11.69
CA GLU A 45 4.15 -5.96 -11.11
C GLU A 45 4.38 -5.44 -9.68
N ALA A 46 5.18 -6.15 -8.90
CA ALA A 46 5.53 -5.72 -7.54
C ALA A 46 6.28 -4.37 -7.56
N ALA A 47 7.24 -4.23 -8.47
CA ALA A 47 8.00 -2.99 -8.59
C ALA A 47 7.10 -1.82 -9.00
N LYS A 48 6.16 -2.06 -9.90
CA LYS A 48 5.20 -1.07 -10.34
C LYS A 48 4.34 -0.59 -9.19
N ALA A 49 3.83 -1.53 -8.40
CA ALA A 49 2.99 -1.22 -7.25
C ALA A 49 3.77 -0.41 -6.21
N LEU A 50 4.99 -0.83 -5.90
CA LEU A 50 5.81 -0.15 -4.90
C LEU A 50 6.16 1.26 -5.34
N SER A 51 6.52 1.43 -6.60
CA SER A 51 6.80 2.74 -7.17
C SER A 51 5.59 3.68 -7.08
N TYR A 52 4.42 3.15 -7.40
CA TYR A 52 3.19 3.92 -7.30
C TYR A 52 2.92 4.36 -5.86
N ILE A 53 3.04 3.44 -4.91
CA ILE A 53 2.81 3.74 -3.50
C ILE A 53 3.78 4.83 -3.02
N ARG A 54 5.04 4.71 -3.37
CA ARG A 54 6.07 5.67 -2.97
C ARG A 54 5.92 7.04 -3.62
N SER A 55 5.18 7.13 -4.72
CA SER A 55 4.91 8.40 -5.37
C SER A 55 3.79 9.20 -4.71
N GLN A 56 3.04 8.57 -3.82
CA GLN A 56 1.92 9.22 -3.16
C GLN A 56 2.41 10.14 -2.05
N PRO A 57 1.84 11.34 -1.90
CA PRO A 57 2.23 12.25 -0.81
C PRO A 57 1.79 11.66 0.53
N ASN A 58 2.60 11.89 1.55
CA ASN A 58 2.31 11.52 2.93
C ASN A 58 2.25 10.01 3.16
N ILE A 59 2.81 9.21 2.26
CA ILE A 59 2.91 7.77 2.42
C ILE A 59 4.38 7.37 2.36
N THR A 60 4.79 6.53 3.29
CA THR A 60 6.10 5.88 3.24
C THR A 60 5.89 4.39 3.12
N ALA A 61 6.77 3.72 2.41
CA ALA A 61 6.66 2.30 2.20
C ALA A 61 8.01 1.63 2.38
N GLU A 62 8.01 0.52 3.09
CA GLU A 62 9.19 -0.31 3.31
C GLU A 62 8.86 -1.74 2.93
N GLU A 63 9.80 -2.41 2.31
CA GLU A 63 9.67 -3.83 2.05
C GLU A 63 10.06 -4.61 3.28
N VAL A 64 9.26 -5.62 3.61
CA VAL A 64 9.57 -6.54 4.69
C VAL A 64 9.56 -7.96 4.14
N GLU A 65 10.42 -8.81 4.69
CA GLU A 65 10.41 -10.21 4.32
C GLU A 65 9.23 -10.92 4.97
N TYR A 66 8.53 -11.70 4.16
CA TYR A 66 7.40 -12.47 4.63
C TYR A 66 7.77 -13.96 4.58
N HIS A 67 7.70 -14.59 5.73
CA HIS A 67 7.92 -16.02 5.86
C HIS A 67 6.61 -16.70 6.24
N ALA A 68 6.14 -17.56 5.37
CA ALA A 68 4.90 -18.29 5.60
C ALA A 68 5.11 -19.44 6.61
#